data_9fac44b3698ea415c7b0bad2b81fc0f6
#
_entry.id   9fac44b3698ea415c7b0bad2b81fc0f6
#
_cell.length_a   1.000
_cell.length_b   1.000
_cell.length_c   1.000
_cell.angle_alpha   90.00
_cell.angle_beta   90.00
_cell.angle_gamma   90.00
#
_symmetry.space_group_name_H-M   'P 1'
#
loop_
_entity.id
_entity.type
_entity.pdbx_description
1 polymer ?
#
loop_
_entity_poly.entity_id
_entity_poly.type
_entity_poly.pdbx_seq_one_letter_code
_entity_poly.pdbx_strand_id
1 'polypeptide(L)'
;MTIAPPPGFAAHANVSAEAYAEAEADPEAFWAAQARRLEWDRAPEQGYDGSRWPEVTWFADGTLNVARNCVDRHVEAGNGATVALHWEGEPGDRRTVTYADLQREVSRCAHALTELGVGRGDVVVVYLPVLVETVVVMLACARIGAVHSLVFGGFSAAALRFRLTDGAAKLLVTTDGQYRRGKAVPVKANADEAADGVTSLEHVLVVRRTGSDVGWTEGRDIWWHDVVDRQPESHAAEAFGAESPLMLVYTLGTTGKPKGLLHTMGGYLTQTSWTSWACFDHKPDDVYWCTADLAWVTAHTYEVYGPLSNGVTQVIYEGTPDTPEPGRHFEIIERYGVTVYYTAPTLVRTYMKWGEEVPARHDLSSLRLLGSVGEAINPEAWRWFHRVVGGGRCPIVDTWWQSETGAAICAPLPGVTPLKPGSATHPLPGLSVRVVDQRGRTCDAGEGGLLVIDRPWPSMARTVWGDPERFRSSYFADFAEQGWYKAGDGAVVDDEGYVTLQGRIDDVMNVSGHRLGSIELESALVSHPRVAEAGVVGAPDPTTGQAVVAFVTVTDGPSDGLADELRAHVAAELGPVARPREVVLVGELPKTRSGKIMRRLLLDVTAGNEPGDTTSLVDPAAFAELAAGYRVRS
;
A
#
# COMPACT_ATOMS: atom_id res chain seq x y z
N MET A 1 -10.84 16.24 -19.59
CA MET A 1 -12.14 15.57 -19.87
C MET A 1 -12.41 14.59 -18.75
N THR A 2 -13.54 14.70 -18.09
CA THR A 2 -13.99 13.83 -17.01
C THR A 2 -14.93 12.74 -17.54
N ILE A 3 -15.02 11.63 -16.81
CA ILE A 3 -15.92 10.50 -17.13
C ILE A 3 -16.94 10.42 -15.99
N ALA A 4 -18.21 10.64 -16.34
CA ALA A 4 -19.30 10.55 -15.36
C ALA A 4 -19.48 9.13 -14.83
N PRO A 5 -19.92 8.94 -13.58
CA PRO A 5 -20.29 7.63 -13.09
C PRO A 5 -21.33 6.96 -13.97
N PRO A 6 -21.20 5.63 -14.24
CA PRO A 6 -22.22 4.92 -15.01
C PRO A 6 -23.59 5.03 -14.30
N PRO A 7 -24.70 5.37 -15.01
CA PRO A 7 -26.01 5.59 -14.37
C PRO A 7 -26.50 4.41 -13.54
N GLY A 8 -26.29 3.18 -14.01
CA GLY A 8 -26.65 1.98 -13.27
C GLY A 8 -25.81 1.77 -12.00
N PHE A 9 -24.57 2.22 -12.01
CA PHE A 9 -23.70 2.18 -10.85
C PHE A 9 -24.13 3.23 -9.80
N ALA A 10 -24.33 4.47 -10.26
CA ALA A 10 -24.74 5.59 -9.40
C ALA A 10 -26.06 5.31 -8.65
N ALA A 11 -27.02 4.64 -9.33
CA ALA A 11 -28.32 4.31 -8.74
C ALA A 11 -28.25 3.33 -7.54
N HIS A 12 -27.16 2.57 -7.44
CA HIS A 12 -26.99 1.51 -6.42
C HIS A 12 -25.75 1.72 -5.54
N ALA A 13 -25.08 2.88 -5.66
CA ALA A 13 -23.88 3.19 -4.87
C ALA A 13 -24.19 3.23 -3.38
N ASN A 14 -23.25 2.76 -2.56
CA ASN A 14 -23.37 2.74 -1.11
C ASN A 14 -23.41 4.15 -0.51
N VAL A 15 -22.75 5.10 -1.16
CA VAL A 15 -22.60 6.48 -0.68
C VAL A 15 -23.14 7.44 -1.73
N SER A 16 -23.94 8.40 -1.30
CA SER A 16 -24.45 9.50 -2.13
C SER A 16 -23.62 10.77 -1.97
N ALA A 17 -23.88 11.77 -2.80
CA ALA A 17 -23.23 13.10 -2.71
C ALA A 17 -23.53 13.81 -1.37
N GLU A 18 -24.60 13.46 -0.68
CA GLU A 18 -24.99 14.04 0.60
C GLU A 18 -23.93 13.83 1.68
N ALA A 19 -23.14 12.75 1.60
CA ALA A 19 -22.06 12.47 2.54
C ALA A 19 -21.02 13.60 2.61
N TYR A 20 -20.79 14.31 1.52
CA TYR A 20 -19.91 15.49 1.52
C TYR A 20 -20.50 16.65 2.34
N ALA A 21 -21.78 16.94 2.16
CA ALA A 21 -22.46 18.00 2.87
C ALA A 21 -22.59 17.71 4.38
N GLU A 22 -22.90 16.45 4.74
CA GLU A 22 -22.95 15.99 6.11
C GLU A 22 -21.58 16.13 6.81
N ALA A 23 -20.53 15.66 6.14
CA ALA A 23 -19.17 15.71 6.67
C ALA A 23 -18.60 17.14 6.76
N GLU A 24 -18.99 18.04 5.86
CA GLU A 24 -18.58 19.46 5.93
C GLU A 24 -19.32 20.21 7.02
N ALA A 25 -20.59 19.88 7.26
CA ALA A 25 -21.39 20.50 8.33
C ALA A 25 -20.83 20.17 9.73
N ASP A 26 -20.45 18.92 9.98
CA ASP A 26 -19.87 18.46 11.25
C ASP A 26 -19.00 17.22 11.04
N PRO A 27 -17.68 17.40 10.83
CA PRO A 27 -16.76 16.27 10.61
C PRO A 27 -16.66 15.30 11.79
N GLU A 28 -16.79 15.79 13.02
CA GLU A 28 -16.74 14.92 14.21
C GLU A 28 -17.99 14.04 14.30
N ALA A 29 -19.17 14.62 14.09
CA ALA A 29 -20.42 13.87 14.04
C ALA A 29 -20.42 12.86 12.88
N PHE A 30 -19.84 13.22 11.72
CA PHE A 30 -19.66 12.32 10.59
C PHE A 30 -18.83 11.09 11.01
N TRP A 31 -17.66 11.28 11.61
CA TRP A 31 -16.81 10.17 12.04
C TRP A 31 -17.43 9.36 13.19
N ALA A 32 -18.16 10.00 14.10
CA ALA A 32 -18.93 9.30 15.13
C ALA A 32 -20.04 8.43 14.50
N ALA A 33 -20.66 8.86 13.40
CA ALA A 33 -21.60 8.04 12.64
C ALA A 33 -20.90 6.84 11.99
N GLN A 34 -19.69 7.01 11.44
CA GLN A 34 -18.95 5.90 10.87
C GLN A 34 -18.46 4.90 11.94
N ALA A 35 -18.10 5.38 13.13
CA ALA A 35 -17.74 4.52 14.25
C ALA A 35 -18.88 3.57 14.66
N ARG A 36 -20.15 4.01 14.53
CA ARG A 36 -21.33 3.15 14.80
C ARG A 36 -21.52 1.97 13.83
N ARG A 37 -20.74 1.92 12.74
CA ARG A 37 -20.70 0.75 11.83
C ARG A 37 -19.95 -0.44 12.44
N LEU A 38 -19.13 -0.18 13.46
CA LEU A 38 -18.39 -1.19 14.20
C LEU A 38 -19.15 -1.66 15.43
N GLU A 39 -18.84 -2.87 15.88
CA GLU A 39 -19.23 -3.35 17.20
C GLU A 39 -18.24 -2.87 18.25
N TRP A 40 -18.75 -2.14 19.23
CA TRP A 40 -18.03 -1.69 20.40
C TRP A 40 -18.53 -2.45 21.63
N ASP A 41 -17.62 -2.88 22.47
CA ASP A 41 -17.95 -3.40 23.80
C ASP A 41 -18.44 -2.25 24.70
N ARG A 42 -17.75 -1.12 24.65
CA ARG A 42 -18.23 0.17 25.15
C ARG A 42 -18.17 1.19 24.02
N ALA A 43 -19.34 1.67 23.59
CA ALA A 43 -19.41 2.68 22.56
C ALA A 43 -18.73 4.00 23.00
N PRO A 44 -17.97 4.67 22.13
CA PRO A 44 -17.34 5.93 22.47
C PRO A 44 -18.36 7.06 22.58
N GLU A 45 -18.21 7.89 23.60
CA GLU A 45 -18.95 9.16 23.76
C GLU A 45 -18.12 10.35 23.28
N GLN A 46 -16.76 10.22 23.31
CA GLN A 46 -15.82 11.22 22.80
C GLN A 46 -15.40 10.86 21.37
N GLY A 47 -15.50 11.81 20.44
CA GLY A 47 -15.05 11.63 19.07
C GLY A 47 -13.55 11.85 18.95
N TYR A 48 -13.14 13.10 18.97
CA TYR A 48 -11.78 13.56 18.74
C TYR A 48 -11.28 14.41 19.90
N ASP A 49 -10.00 14.20 20.29
CA ASP A 49 -9.26 15.10 21.18
C ASP A 49 -7.92 15.47 20.56
N GLY A 50 -7.77 16.74 20.21
CA GLY A 50 -6.56 17.37 19.67
C GLY A 50 -5.90 18.36 20.63
N SER A 51 -6.22 18.32 21.91
CA SER A 51 -5.70 19.27 22.91
C SER A 51 -4.18 19.26 23.03
N ARG A 52 -3.53 18.16 22.59
CA ARG A 52 -2.07 17.98 22.57
C ARG A 52 -1.51 17.83 21.16
N TRP A 53 -2.11 18.49 20.18
CA TRP A 53 -1.66 18.42 18.80
C TRP A 53 -0.11 18.48 18.66
N PRO A 54 0.53 17.65 17.83
CA PRO A 54 -0.04 16.66 16.91
C PRO A 54 -0.34 15.28 17.53
N GLU A 55 -0.26 15.14 18.83
CA GLU A 55 -0.68 13.95 19.56
C GLU A 55 -2.20 13.97 19.71
N VAL A 56 -2.88 13.25 18.83
CA VAL A 56 -4.34 13.19 18.81
C VAL A 56 -4.86 11.84 19.31
N THR A 57 -6.09 11.85 19.81
CA THR A 57 -6.82 10.62 20.09
C THR A 57 -8.19 10.65 19.43
N TRP A 58 -8.65 9.47 19.04
CA TRP A 58 -9.98 9.26 18.50
C TRP A 58 -10.70 8.15 19.27
N PHE A 59 -11.92 8.44 19.73
CA PHE A 59 -12.76 7.47 20.42
C PHE A 59 -12.10 6.89 21.69
N ALA A 60 -11.33 7.70 22.41
CA ALA A 60 -10.42 7.27 23.48
C ALA A 60 -11.10 6.56 24.64
N ASP A 61 -12.37 6.87 24.92
CA ASP A 61 -13.19 6.23 25.94
C ASP A 61 -13.89 4.96 25.47
N GLY A 62 -13.86 4.65 24.16
CA GLY A 62 -14.43 3.45 23.57
C GLY A 62 -13.55 2.20 23.77
N THR A 63 -14.19 1.02 23.79
CA THR A 63 -13.47 -0.26 23.79
C THR A 63 -14.07 -1.20 22.75
N LEU A 64 -13.20 -1.91 22.03
CA LEU A 64 -13.56 -2.87 20.99
C LEU A 64 -12.52 -3.98 20.85
N ASN A 65 -12.87 -5.03 20.11
CA ASN A 65 -11.88 -5.98 19.58
C ASN A 65 -11.89 -5.92 18.05
N VAL A 66 -10.72 -5.69 17.46
CA VAL A 66 -10.59 -5.57 15.99
C VAL A 66 -10.87 -6.91 15.30
N ALA A 67 -10.36 -8.03 15.82
CA ALA A 67 -10.61 -9.36 15.25
C ALA A 67 -12.10 -9.74 15.34
N ARG A 68 -12.79 -9.38 16.43
CA ARG A 68 -14.24 -9.57 16.55
C ARG A 68 -14.98 -8.84 15.42
N ASN A 69 -14.59 -7.59 15.14
CA ASN A 69 -15.19 -6.80 14.07
C ASN A 69 -14.92 -7.38 12.68
N CYS A 70 -13.78 -8.03 12.48
CA CYS A 70 -13.41 -8.62 11.19
C CYS A 70 -13.97 -10.04 10.98
N VAL A 71 -14.29 -10.78 12.05
CA VAL A 71 -14.60 -12.20 11.94
C VAL A 71 -15.85 -12.58 12.74
N ASP A 72 -15.81 -12.47 14.07
CA ASP A 72 -16.82 -13.07 14.95
C ASP A 72 -18.23 -12.53 14.70
N ARG A 73 -18.39 -11.22 14.53
CA ARG A 73 -19.69 -10.61 14.30
C ARG A 73 -20.39 -11.13 13.05
N HIS A 74 -19.61 -11.50 12.00
CA HIS A 74 -20.17 -12.07 10.77
C HIS A 74 -20.68 -13.49 11.01
N VAL A 75 -19.93 -14.29 11.77
CA VAL A 75 -20.35 -15.65 12.16
C VAL A 75 -21.60 -15.59 13.05
N GLU A 76 -21.63 -14.71 14.04
CA GLU A 76 -22.77 -14.51 14.95
C GLU A 76 -24.01 -13.98 14.20
N ALA A 77 -23.82 -13.18 13.16
CA ALA A 77 -24.90 -12.73 12.28
C ALA A 77 -25.44 -13.81 11.32
N GLY A 78 -24.91 -15.04 11.39
CA GLY A 78 -25.34 -16.16 10.55
C GLY A 78 -24.58 -16.29 9.22
N ASN A 79 -23.57 -15.47 8.97
CA ASN A 79 -22.78 -15.47 7.74
C ASN A 79 -21.50 -16.34 7.84
N GLY A 80 -21.44 -17.26 8.80
CA GLY A 80 -20.26 -18.10 9.01
C GLY A 80 -19.88 -18.98 7.81
N ALA A 81 -20.83 -19.35 6.97
CA ALA A 81 -20.60 -20.13 5.75
C ALA A 81 -20.13 -19.28 4.55
N THR A 82 -20.20 -17.94 4.63
CA THR A 82 -19.68 -17.04 3.60
C THR A 82 -18.17 -17.19 3.51
N VAL A 83 -17.63 -17.23 2.29
CA VAL A 83 -16.20 -17.31 2.07
C VAL A 83 -15.56 -15.98 2.48
N ALA A 84 -14.58 -16.04 3.37
CA ALA A 84 -13.75 -14.90 3.72
C ALA A 84 -12.58 -14.77 2.73
N LEU A 85 -11.87 -15.88 2.47
CA LEU A 85 -10.66 -15.89 1.65
C LEU A 85 -10.70 -17.04 0.63
N HIS A 86 -10.42 -16.73 -0.62
CA HIS A 86 -9.91 -17.64 -1.62
C HIS A 86 -8.40 -17.43 -1.71
N TRP A 87 -7.64 -18.35 -1.18
CA TRP A 87 -6.18 -18.31 -1.31
C TRP A 87 -5.72 -19.18 -2.48
N GLU A 88 -4.77 -18.65 -3.25
CA GLU A 88 -4.10 -19.39 -4.31
C GLU A 88 -2.58 -19.22 -4.20
N GLY A 89 -1.85 -20.33 -4.25
CA GLY A 89 -0.40 -20.34 -4.30
C GLY A 89 0.11 -20.28 -5.74
N GLU A 90 1.33 -19.82 -5.94
CA GLU A 90 1.97 -19.75 -7.26
C GLU A 90 2.04 -21.12 -7.97
N PRO A 91 2.30 -22.25 -7.27
CA PRO A 91 2.24 -23.59 -7.90
C PRO A 91 0.84 -24.03 -8.34
N GLY A 92 -0.21 -23.29 -7.96
CA GLY A 92 -1.59 -23.62 -8.31
C GLY A 92 -2.37 -24.37 -7.23
N ASP A 93 -1.79 -24.57 -6.05
CA ASP A 93 -2.51 -25.03 -4.87
C ASP A 93 -3.48 -23.96 -4.38
N ARG A 94 -4.60 -24.39 -3.79
CA ARG A 94 -5.73 -23.50 -3.47
C ARG A 94 -6.35 -23.87 -2.13
N ARG A 95 -6.89 -22.87 -1.46
CA ARG A 95 -7.62 -23.03 -0.23
C ARG A 95 -8.80 -22.05 -0.18
N THR A 96 -9.95 -22.53 0.24
CA THR A 96 -11.12 -21.68 0.51
C THR A 96 -11.37 -21.70 2.01
N VAL A 97 -11.47 -20.51 2.60
CA VAL A 97 -11.64 -20.30 4.04
C VAL A 97 -12.91 -19.49 4.25
N THR A 98 -13.89 -20.07 4.93
CA THR A 98 -15.10 -19.36 5.33
C THR A 98 -14.86 -18.48 6.56
N TYR A 99 -15.78 -17.56 6.88
CA TYR A 99 -15.68 -16.77 8.13
C TYR A 99 -15.67 -17.66 9.38
N ALA A 100 -16.41 -18.79 9.38
CA ALA A 100 -16.36 -19.75 10.46
C ALA A 100 -15.02 -20.48 10.55
N ASP A 101 -14.42 -20.84 9.40
CA ASP A 101 -13.06 -21.41 9.36
C ASP A 101 -12.04 -20.41 9.89
N LEU A 102 -12.11 -19.16 9.41
CA LEU A 102 -11.21 -18.10 9.84
C LEU A 102 -11.32 -17.84 11.35
N GLN A 103 -12.54 -17.84 11.90
CA GLN A 103 -12.76 -17.72 13.34
C GLN A 103 -12.04 -18.82 14.13
N ARG A 104 -12.16 -20.09 13.68
CA ARG A 104 -11.50 -21.23 14.32
C ARG A 104 -9.98 -21.12 14.28
N GLU A 105 -9.44 -20.77 13.11
CA GLU A 105 -7.99 -20.64 12.93
C GLU A 105 -7.41 -19.48 13.73
N VAL A 106 -8.07 -18.32 13.73
CA VAL A 106 -7.69 -17.17 14.55
C VAL A 106 -7.76 -17.50 16.05
N SER A 107 -8.77 -18.26 16.47
CA SER A 107 -8.90 -18.70 17.87
C SER A 107 -7.75 -19.62 18.28
N ARG A 108 -7.44 -20.63 17.45
CA ARG A 108 -6.31 -21.53 17.69
C ARG A 108 -4.99 -20.77 17.75
N CYS A 109 -4.76 -19.87 16.79
CA CYS A 109 -3.53 -19.05 16.77
C CYS A 109 -3.44 -18.14 18.00
N ALA A 110 -4.55 -17.52 18.45
CA ALA A 110 -4.59 -16.69 19.65
C ALA A 110 -4.18 -17.48 20.92
N HIS A 111 -4.70 -18.70 21.08
CA HIS A 111 -4.28 -19.60 22.16
C HIS A 111 -2.79 -19.97 22.06
N ALA A 112 -2.29 -20.29 20.85
CA ALA A 112 -0.91 -20.64 20.63
C ALA A 112 0.03 -19.47 20.96
N LEU A 113 -0.29 -18.24 20.51
CA LEU A 113 0.48 -17.05 20.84
C LEU A 113 0.54 -16.83 22.35
N THR A 114 -0.58 -17.01 23.05
CA THR A 114 -0.65 -16.89 24.53
C THR A 114 0.18 -17.98 25.20
N GLU A 115 0.13 -19.22 24.72
CA GLU A 115 0.95 -20.33 25.25
C GLU A 115 2.45 -20.05 25.08
N LEU A 116 2.84 -19.38 23.96
CA LEU A 116 4.21 -18.93 23.71
C LEU A 116 4.59 -17.63 24.45
N GLY A 117 3.75 -17.20 25.39
CA GLY A 117 4.00 -16.07 26.26
C GLY A 117 3.67 -14.71 25.68
N VAL A 118 3.07 -14.63 24.47
CA VAL A 118 2.66 -13.35 23.86
C VAL A 118 1.39 -12.83 24.53
N GLY A 119 1.40 -11.58 24.95
CA GLY A 119 0.26 -10.91 25.56
C GLY A 119 0.02 -9.50 25.03
N ARG A 120 -0.83 -8.76 25.72
CA ARG A 120 -1.18 -7.39 25.37
C ARG A 120 0.07 -6.49 25.31
N GLY A 121 0.25 -5.80 24.17
CA GLY A 121 1.34 -4.87 23.91
C GLY A 121 2.66 -5.52 23.48
N ASP A 122 2.79 -6.84 23.56
CA ASP A 122 3.96 -7.55 23.01
C ASP A 122 3.98 -7.46 21.48
N VAL A 123 5.18 -7.33 20.91
CA VAL A 123 5.36 -7.24 19.47
C VAL A 123 5.62 -8.62 18.88
N VAL A 124 4.84 -8.96 17.86
CA VAL A 124 5.02 -10.15 17.01
C VAL A 124 5.47 -9.70 15.63
N VAL A 125 6.66 -10.08 15.22
CA VAL A 125 7.14 -9.85 13.86
C VAL A 125 6.74 -11.02 12.97
N VAL A 126 6.17 -10.71 11.81
CA VAL A 126 5.66 -11.70 10.85
C VAL A 126 6.45 -11.59 9.55
N TYR A 127 7.25 -12.62 9.26
CA TYR A 127 8.09 -12.72 8.06
C TYR A 127 7.61 -13.91 7.21
N LEU A 128 6.42 -13.74 6.63
CA LEU A 128 5.71 -14.75 5.84
C LEU A 128 5.39 -14.19 4.45
N PRO A 129 5.25 -15.05 3.44
CA PRO A 129 4.62 -14.68 2.17
C PRO A 129 3.10 -14.48 2.34
N VAL A 130 2.38 -14.27 1.24
CA VAL A 130 0.93 -14.13 1.23
C VAL A 130 0.28 -15.50 1.47
N LEU A 131 0.06 -15.83 2.74
CA LEU A 131 -0.58 -17.07 3.18
C LEU A 131 -1.83 -16.77 4.02
N VAL A 132 -2.70 -17.75 4.15
CA VAL A 132 -3.83 -17.69 5.10
C VAL A 132 -3.32 -17.50 6.53
N GLU A 133 -2.24 -18.19 6.90
CA GLU A 133 -1.57 -18.10 8.20
C GLU A 133 -1.11 -16.66 8.50
N THR A 134 -0.72 -15.90 7.48
CA THR A 134 -0.33 -14.48 7.66
C THR A 134 -1.52 -13.64 8.13
N VAL A 135 -2.68 -13.80 7.49
CA VAL A 135 -3.93 -13.14 7.90
C VAL A 135 -4.37 -13.60 9.29
N VAL A 136 -4.26 -14.91 9.55
CA VAL A 136 -4.60 -15.52 10.86
C VAL A 136 -3.76 -14.93 11.99
N VAL A 137 -2.43 -14.78 11.80
CA VAL A 137 -1.55 -14.18 12.83
C VAL A 137 -1.90 -12.71 13.07
N MET A 138 -2.15 -11.92 12.02
CA MET A 138 -2.56 -10.51 12.17
C MET A 138 -3.81 -10.39 13.04
N LEU A 139 -4.84 -11.18 12.74
CA LEU A 139 -6.11 -11.19 13.47
C LEU A 139 -5.96 -11.78 14.87
N ALA A 140 -5.12 -12.79 15.06
CA ALA A 140 -4.85 -13.37 16.38
C ALA A 140 -4.13 -12.37 17.30
N CYS A 141 -3.14 -11.62 16.79
CA CYS A 141 -2.51 -10.53 17.52
C CYS A 141 -3.53 -9.46 17.92
N ALA A 142 -4.37 -9.02 16.98
CA ALA A 142 -5.43 -8.06 17.26
C ALA A 142 -6.43 -8.58 18.30
N ARG A 143 -6.71 -9.90 18.31
CA ARG A 143 -7.63 -10.57 19.24
C ARG A 143 -7.14 -10.55 20.67
N ILE A 144 -5.84 -10.71 20.91
CA ILE A 144 -5.23 -10.74 22.25
C ILE A 144 -4.59 -9.41 22.65
N GLY A 145 -4.70 -8.36 21.82
CA GLY A 145 -4.10 -7.04 22.08
C GLY A 145 -2.58 -6.99 21.91
N ALA A 146 -1.99 -7.96 21.22
CA ALA A 146 -0.60 -7.92 20.78
C ALA A 146 -0.45 -7.03 19.54
N VAL A 147 0.77 -6.56 19.29
CA VAL A 147 1.12 -5.67 18.18
C VAL A 147 1.80 -6.47 17.09
N HIS A 148 1.23 -6.54 15.90
CA HIS A 148 1.91 -7.20 14.80
C HIS A 148 2.76 -6.23 13.96
N SER A 149 3.85 -6.74 13.39
CA SER A 149 4.70 -6.01 12.45
C SER A 149 5.09 -6.95 11.31
N LEU A 150 4.55 -6.71 10.13
CA LEU A 150 4.82 -7.55 8.97
C LEU A 150 6.08 -7.10 8.25
N VAL A 151 6.84 -8.07 7.80
CA VAL A 151 8.08 -7.87 7.05
C VAL A 151 7.99 -8.64 5.75
N PHE A 152 8.25 -7.97 4.65
CA PHE A 152 8.21 -8.59 3.33
C PHE A 152 9.18 -9.78 3.23
N GLY A 153 8.67 -10.95 2.82
CA GLY A 153 9.40 -12.22 2.76
C GLY A 153 10.66 -12.23 1.87
N GLY A 154 10.87 -11.17 1.13
CA GLY A 154 12.05 -10.95 0.33
C GLY A 154 13.09 -9.98 0.93
N PHE A 155 12.88 -9.41 2.12
CA PHE A 155 13.89 -8.56 2.76
C PHE A 155 15.07 -9.39 3.28
N SER A 156 16.24 -8.73 3.37
CA SER A 156 17.46 -9.32 3.91
C SER A 156 17.36 -9.60 5.42
N ALA A 157 18.22 -10.48 5.91
CA ALA A 157 18.35 -10.74 7.34
C ALA A 157 18.63 -9.45 8.16
N ALA A 158 19.44 -8.53 7.64
CA ALA A 158 19.72 -7.25 8.30
C ALA A 158 18.47 -6.37 8.43
N ALA A 159 17.62 -6.30 7.38
CA ALA A 159 16.37 -5.55 7.41
C ALA A 159 15.35 -6.17 8.38
N LEU A 160 15.30 -7.49 8.48
CA LEU A 160 14.48 -8.21 9.44
C LEU A 160 14.99 -8.01 10.88
N ARG A 161 16.30 -8.16 11.10
CA ARG A 161 16.95 -7.95 12.41
C ARG A 161 16.67 -6.55 12.97
N PHE A 162 16.74 -5.53 12.11
CA PHE A 162 16.40 -4.16 12.52
C PHE A 162 15.01 -4.10 13.14
N ARG A 163 13.99 -4.70 12.50
CA ARG A 163 12.60 -4.67 12.99
C ARG A 163 12.39 -5.51 14.24
N LEU A 164 13.08 -6.65 14.35
CA LEU A 164 13.07 -7.47 15.56
C LEU A 164 13.64 -6.69 16.76
N THR A 165 14.73 -5.96 16.55
CA THR A 165 15.41 -5.22 17.61
C THR A 165 14.66 -3.94 17.96
N ASP A 166 14.29 -3.12 16.96
CA ASP A 166 13.60 -1.84 17.15
C ASP A 166 12.22 -2.01 17.79
N GLY A 167 11.49 -3.04 17.35
CA GLY A 167 10.20 -3.41 17.93
C GLY A 167 10.30 -4.15 19.27
N ALA A 168 11.49 -4.53 19.71
CA ALA A 168 11.70 -5.45 20.85
C ALA A 168 10.80 -6.71 20.73
N ALA A 169 10.81 -7.33 19.54
CA ALA A 169 9.93 -8.43 19.20
C ALA A 169 10.11 -9.62 20.15
N LYS A 170 9.00 -10.16 20.64
CA LYS A 170 8.97 -11.33 21.52
C LYS A 170 8.86 -12.64 20.74
N LEU A 171 8.16 -12.60 19.63
CA LEU A 171 7.94 -13.74 18.73
C LEU A 171 8.24 -13.33 17.28
N LEU A 172 8.89 -14.23 16.55
CA LEU A 172 8.99 -14.19 15.10
C LEU A 172 8.15 -15.33 14.50
N VAL A 173 7.23 -15.00 13.58
CA VAL A 173 6.54 -16.00 12.77
C VAL A 173 7.15 -16.00 11.38
N THR A 174 7.61 -17.15 10.91
CA THR A 174 8.28 -17.32 9.62
C THR A 174 7.86 -18.63 8.94
N THR A 175 8.49 -18.97 7.83
CA THR A 175 8.22 -20.17 7.05
C THR A 175 9.52 -20.87 6.63
N ASP A 176 9.41 -22.16 6.30
CA ASP A 176 10.52 -22.93 5.71
C ASP A 176 10.96 -22.34 4.36
N GLY A 177 10.02 -21.86 3.55
CA GLY A 177 10.28 -21.26 2.24
C GLY A 177 9.02 -20.60 1.65
N GLN A 178 9.16 -20.02 0.48
CA GLN A 178 8.08 -19.44 -0.31
C GLN A 178 8.24 -19.81 -1.78
N TYR A 179 7.15 -19.78 -2.53
CA TYR A 179 7.20 -19.91 -3.98
C TYR A 179 7.26 -18.54 -4.64
N ARG A 180 8.22 -18.38 -5.56
CA ARG A 180 8.36 -17.16 -6.34
C ARG A 180 9.03 -17.40 -7.67
N ARG A 181 8.41 -16.96 -8.78
CA ARG A 181 8.87 -17.15 -10.16
C ARG A 181 9.18 -18.62 -10.46
N GLY A 182 8.26 -19.50 -10.08
CA GLY A 182 8.35 -20.96 -10.33
C GLY A 182 9.38 -21.70 -9.49
N LYS A 183 9.95 -21.08 -8.45
CA LYS A 183 10.98 -21.68 -7.59
C LYS A 183 10.59 -21.60 -6.12
N ALA A 184 10.96 -22.66 -5.38
CA ALA A 184 10.99 -22.59 -3.93
C ALA A 184 12.21 -21.76 -3.50
N VAL A 185 11.97 -20.69 -2.75
CA VAL A 185 12.98 -19.77 -2.23
C VAL A 185 13.09 -19.97 -0.71
N PRO A 186 14.28 -20.23 -0.16
CA PRO A 186 14.44 -20.38 1.28
C PRO A 186 14.17 -19.07 2.01
N VAL A 187 13.44 -19.14 3.14
CA VAL A 187 13.11 -17.98 3.99
C VAL A 187 13.71 -18.15 5.39
N LYS A 188 13.67 -19.37 5.94
CA LYS A 188 14.12 -19.67 7.32
C LYS A 188 15.58 -19.28 7.58
N ALA A 189 16.48 -19.44 6.60
CA ALA A 189 17.89 -19.07 6.78
C ALA A 189 18.07 -17.58 7.07
N ASN A 190 17.35 -16.70 6.38
CA ASN A 190 17.33 -15.27 6.66
C ASN A 190 16.73 -14.96 8.04
N ALA A 191 15.69 -15.70 8.42
CA ALA A 191 15.06 -15.56 9.74
C ALA A 191 16.03 -15.97 10.86
N ASP A 192 16.79 -17.05 10.68
CA ASP A 192 17.79 -17.50 11.65
C ASP A 192 18.93 -16.50 11.81
N GLU A 193 19.48 -16.03 10.69
CA GLU A 193 20.51 -14.99 10.71
C GLU A 193 19.99 -13.71 11.40
N ALA A 194 18.75 -13.30 11.12
CA ALA A 194 18.16 -12.11 11.73
C ALA A 194 17.91 -12.27 13.23
N ALA A 195 17.51 -13.46 13.67
CA ALA A 195 17.20 -13.77 15.06
C ALA A 195 18.44 -13.89 15.96
N ASP A 196 19.62 -14.11 15.38
CA ASP A 196 20.85 -14.25 16.13
C ASP A 196 21.21 -12.97 16.88
N GLY A 197 21.39 -13.09 18.21
CA GLY A 197 21.71 -11.97 19.08
C GLY A 197 20.55 -11.04 19.46
N VAL A 198 19.30 -11.33 19.02
CA VAL A 198 18.12 -10.57 19.43
C VAL A 198 17.62 -11.09 20.79
N THR A 199 17.93 -10.35 21.85
CA THR A 199 17.70 -10.79 23.24
C THR A 199 16.22 -10.75 23.67
N SER A 200 15.38 -9.99 22.99
CA SER A 200 13.93 -9.93 23.27
C SER A 200 13.16 -11.11 22.69
N LEU A 201 13.75 -11.80 21.69
CA LEU A 201 13.08 -12.88 20.95
C LEU A 201 13.12 -14.18 21.75
N GLU A 202 11.96 -14.68 22.13
CA GLU A 202 11.81 -15.92 22.90
C GLU A 202 11.62 -17.14 21.98
N HIS A 203 10.82 -17.02 20.94
CA HIS A 203 10.48 -18.13 20.04
C HIS A 203 10.43 -17.70 18.56
N VAL A 204 10.64 -18.70 17.69
CA VAL A 204 10.43 -18.61 16.24
C VAL A 204 9.40 -19.66 15.84
N LEU A 205 8.21 -19.20 15.42
CA LEU A 205 7.13 -20.07 14.96
C LEU A 205 7.23 -20.24 13.44
N VAL A 206 7.33 -21.50 12.98
CA VAL A 206 7.66 -21.82 11.59
C VAL A 206 6.49 -22.49 10.87
N VAL A 207 5.97 -21.84 9.84
CA VAL A 207 4.95 -22.39 8.94
C VAL A 207 5.62 -23.28 7.89
N ARG A 208 5.10 -24.48 7.66
CA ARG A 208 5.57 -25.38 6.59
C ARG A 208 4.86 -25.02 5.29
N ARG A 209 5.58 -24.42 4.36
CA ARG A 209 5.05 -24.02 3.05
C ARG A 209 5.63 -24.83 1.89
N THR A 210 6.93 -24.97 1.84
CA THR A 210 7.63 -25.63 0.70
C THR A 210 8.06 -27.05 0.99
N GLY A 211 8.08 -27.45 2.26
CA GLY A 211 8.61 -28.75 2.70
C GLY A 211 10.13 -28.83 2.63
N SER A 212 10.81 -27.69 2.52
CA SER A 212 12.27 -27.62 2.47
C SER A 212 12.88 -27.98 3.83
N ASP A 213 14.04 -28.64 3.79
CA ASP A 213 14.85 -28.84 4.98
C ASP A 213 15.42 -27.49 5.46
N VAL A 214 15.30 -27.21 6.75
CA VAL A 214 15.70 -25.93 7.34
C VAL A 214 16.58 -26.14 8.56
N GLY A 215 17.44 -25.18 8.84
CA GLY A 215 18.16 -25.10 10.12
C GLY A 215 17.17 -25.02 11.29
N TRP A 216 17.54 -25.62 12.44
CA TRP A 216 16.67 -25.69 13.61
C TRP A 216 17.44 -25.38 14.89
N THR A 217 16.91 -24.49 15.71
CA THR A 217 17.45 -24.17 17.02
C THR A 217 16.51 -24.71 18.09
N GLU A 218 16.95 -25.77 18.77
CA GLU A 218 16.18 -26.40 19.86
C GLU A 218 15.84 -25.39 20.98
N GLY A 219 14.59 -25.46 21.46
CA GLY A 219 14.09 -24.57 22.49
C GLY A 219 13.64 -23.19 22.02
N ARG A 220 14.04 -22.76 20.81
CA ARG A 220 13.60 -21.50 20.17
C ARG A 220 12.57 -21.75 19.06
N ASP A 221 12.89 -22.68 18.16
CA ASP A 221 12.11 -22.93 16.94
C ASP A 221 10.98 -23.93 17.22
N ILE A 222 9.80 -23.63 16.73
CA ILE A 222 8.59 -24.43 16.93
C ILE A 222 7.83 -24.50 15.60
N TRP A 223 7.42 -25.69 15.20
CA TRP A 223 6.54 -25.81 14.04
C TRP A 223 5.13 -25.30 14.34
N TRP A 224 4.55 -24.59 13.40
CA TRP A 224 3.17 -24.11 13.47
C TRP A 224 2.18 -25.21 13.82
N HIS A 225 2.21 -26.32 13.08
CA HIS A 225 1.29 -27.42 13.26
C HIS A 225 1.43 -28.14 14.62
N ASP A 226 2.60 -28.05 15.27
CA ASP A 226 2.80 -28.69 16.57
C ASP A 226 2.16 -27.90 17.73
N VAL A 227 1.97 -26.58 17.57
CA VAL A 227 1.44 -25.72 18.62
C VAL A 227 0.07 -25.15 18.30
N VAL A 228 -0.22 -24.76 17.02
CA VAL A 228 -1.48 -24.13 16.65
C VAL A 228 -2.59 -25.15 16.44
N ASP A 229 -2.32 -26.26 15.70
CA ASP A 229 -3.37 -27.22 15.30
C ASP A 229 -4.00 -27.96 16.50
N ARG A 230 -3.30 -28.04 17.63
CA ARG A 230 -3.79 -28.69 18.86
C ARG A 230 -4.63 -27.79 19.76
N GLN A 231 -4.70 -26.50 19.46
CA GLN A 231 -5.39 -25.52 20.31
C GLN A 231 -6.92 -25.59 20.18
N PRO A 232 -7.65 -25.11 21.20
CA PRO A 232 -9.10 -24.97 21.14
C PRO A 232 -9.55 -24.08 19.98
N GLU A 233 -10.69 -24.42 19.38
CA GLU A 233 -11.28 -23.71 18.22
C GLU A 233 -12.04 -22.43 18.59
N SER A 234 -12.17 -22.14 19.87
CA SER A 234 -12.83 -20.94 20.38
C SER A 234 -11.93 -20.18 21.34
N HIS A 235 -11.88 -18.87 21.19
CA HIS A 235 -11.14 -17.95 22.05
C HIS A 235 -11.97 -16.69 22.27
N ALA A 236 -12.19 -16.28 23.51
CA ALA A 236 -12.93 -15.06 23.81
C ALA A 236 -12.16 -13.83 23.28
N ALA A 237 -12.85 -12.97 22.55
CA ALA A 237 -12.28 -11.71 22.08
C ALA A 237 -12.40 -10.67 23.20
N GLU A 238 -11.31 -10.41 23.91
CA GLU A 238 -11.24 -9.38 24.94
C GLU A 238 -11.27 -7.98 24.31
N ALA A 239 -12.02 -7.04 24.89
CA ALA A 239 -12.08 -5.68 24.42
C ALA A 239 -10.88 -4.84 24.88
N PHE A 240 -10.35 -4.04 23.98
CA PHE A 240 -9.23 -3.13 24.23
C PHE A 240 -9.66 -1.68 23.98
N GLY A 241 -9.00 -0.72 24.62
CA GLY A 241 -9.25 0.70 24.37
C GLY A 241 -8.97 1.07 22.91
N ALA A 242 -9.73 2.01 22.37
CA ALA A 242 -9.61 2.45 20.99
C ALA A 242 -8.17 2.93 20.61
N GLU A 243 -7.45 3.50 21.55
CA GLU A 243 -6.05 3.93 21.39
C GLU A 243 -5.01 2.86 21.75
N SER A 244 -5.44 1.60 22.00
CA SER A 244 -4.48 0.51 22.17
C SER A 244 -3.72 0.27 20.87
N PRO A 245 -2.40 -0.03 20.95
CA PRO A 245 -1.58 -0.40 19.81
C PRO A 245 -2.17 -1.58 19.02
N LEU A 246 -2.18 -1.48 17.70
CA LEU A 246 -2.60 -2.55 16.79
C LEU A 246 -1.43 -3.10 15.98
N MET A 247 -0.69 -2.22 15.35
CA MET A 247 0.38 -2.61 14.44
C MET A 247 1.51 -1.60 14.34
N LEU A 248 2.70 -2.09 13.96
CA LEU A 248 3.85 -1.31 13.56
C LEU A 248 4.10 -1.48 12.06
N VAL A 249 4.02 -0.39 11.31
CA VAL A 249 4.31 -0.37 9.88
C VAL A 249 5.63 0.35 9.65
N TYR A 250 6.64 -0.38 9.18
CA TYR A 250 7.95 0.21 8.92
C TYR A 250 8.03 0.81 7.53
N THR A 251 8.37 2.10 7.46
CA THR A 251 8.63 2.82 6.21
C THR A 251 10.09 3.22 6.11
N LEU A 252 10.61 3.26 4.88
CA LEU A 252 11.95 3.82 4.62
C LEU A 252 11.84 5.35 4.63
N GLY A 253 12.49 5.98 5.61
CA GLY A 253 12.57 7.45 5.66
C GLY A 253 13.66 7.99 4.74
N THR A 254 13.55 9.25 4.33
CA THR A 254 14.58 9.99 3.57
C THR A 254 15.91 10.10 4.34
N THR A 255 15.91 9.89 5.66
CA THR A 255 17.08 9.97 6.55
C THR A 255 17.81 8.65 6.78
N GLY A 256 17.53 7.60 6.02
CA GLY A 256 18.29 6.34 6.00
C GLY A 256 17.86 5.26 7.00
N LYS A 257 17.29 5.57 8.16
CA LYS A 257 16.78 4.54 9.09
C LYS A 257 15.28 4.33 8.91
N PRO A 258 14.76 3.09 8.85
CA PRO A 258 13.33 2.83 8.83
C PRO A 258 12.63 3.44 10.05
N LYS A 259 11.35 3.83 9.88
CA LYS A 259 10.49 4.36 10.94
C LYS A 259 9.36 3.36 11.17
N GLY A 260 9.19 2.89 12.41
CA GLY A 260 8.02 2.09 12.81
C GLY A 260 6.85 3.00 13.13
N LEU A 261 5.87 3.09 12.26
CA LEU A 261 4.65 3.88 12.47
C LEU A 261 3.68 3.07 13.32
N LEU A 262 3.24 3.65 14.43
CA LEU A 262 2.25 3.03 15.32
C LEU A 262 0.84 3.41 14.90
N HIS A 263 0.01 2.42 14.58
CA HIS A 263 -1.42 2.56 14.43
C HIS A 263 -2.18 1.94 15.62
N THR A 264 -3.30 2.57 15.99
CA THR A 264 -4.17 2.17 17.10
C THR A 264 -5.49 1.59 16.60
N MET A 265 -6.26 0.93 17.46
CA MET A 265 -7.38 0.08 17.06
C MET A 265 -8.60 0.85 16.54
N GLY A 266 -9.16 1.75 17.35
CA GLY A 266 -10.50 2.28 17.10
C GLY A 266 -10.59 3.25 15.92
N GLY A 267 -9.75 4.29 15.91
CA GLY A 267 -9.74 5.28 14.84
C GLY A 267 -9.33 4.69 13.50
N TYR A 268 -8.29 3.86 13.50
CA TYR A 268 -7.84 3.15 12.30
C TYR A 268 -8.95 2.27 11.71
N LEU A 269 -9.57 1.40 12.52
CA LEU A 269 -10.61 0.49 12.00
C LEU A 269 -11.85 1.25 11.53
N THR A 270 -12.23 2.35 12.20
CA THR A 270 -13.37 3.19 11.80
C THR A 270 -13.19 3.73 10.38
N GLN A 271 -12.07 4.41 10.12
CA GLN A 271 -11.81 4.98 8.80
C GLN A 271 -11.55 3.90 7.75
N THR A 272 -10.80 2.85 8.09
CA THR A 272 -10.50 1.74 7.19
C THR A 272 -11.77 1.00 6.75
N SER A 273 -12.64 0.68 7.68
CA SER A 273 -13.93 0.01 7.38
C SER A 273 -14.82 0.88 6.50
N TRP A 274 -14.93 2.18 6.83
CA TRP A 274 -15.76 3.09 6.06
C TRP A 274 -15.20 3.34 4.65
N THR A 275 -13.90 3.64 4.51
CA THR A 275 -13.30 3.91 3.19
C THR A 275 -13.30 2.67 2.30
N SER A 276 -13.10 1.48 2.86
CA SER A 276 -13.24 0.22 2.13
C SER A 276 -14.66 0.06 1.56
N TRP A 277 -15.68 0.28 2.39
CA TRP A 277 -17.07 0.19 1.99
C TRP A 277 -17.49 1.27 0.99
N ALA A 278 -17.02 2.49 1.16
CA ALA A 278 -17.38 3.64 0.34
C ALA A 278 -16.64 3.66 -1.02
N CYS A 279 -15.32 3.46 -1.00
CA CYS A 279 -14.50 3.54 -2.21
C CYS A 279 -14.67 2.33 -3.13
N PHE A 280 -14.77 1.12 -2.56
CA PHE A 280 -14.94 -0.10 -3.36
C PHE A 280 -16.40 -0.52 -3.49
N ASP A 281 -17.31 0.24 -2.89
CA ASP A 281 -18.76 0.06 -3.03
C ASP A 281 -19.20 -1.39 -2.80
N HIS A 282 -18.64 -2.04 -1.77
CA HIS A 282 -18.83 -3.46 -1.49
C HIS A 282 -20.30 -3.89 -1.46
N LYS A 283 -20.62 -4.96 -2.18
CA LYS A 283 -21.92 -5.62 -2.24
C LYS A 283 -21.82 -7.05 -1.67
N PRO A 284 -22.94 -7.64 -1.21
CA PRO A 284 -22.92 -8.98 -0.61
C PRO A 284 -22.33 -10.08 -1.50
N ASP A 285 -22.49 -9.96 -2.82
CA ASP A 285 -22.04 -10.96 -3.80
C ASP A 285 -20.68 -10.62 -4.42
N ASP A 286 -19.98 -9.58 -3.92
CA ASP A 286 -18.68 -9.21 -4.45
C ASP A 286 -17.60 -10.22 -4.09
N VAL A 287 -16.70 -10.43 -5.04
CA VAL A 287 -15.38 -11.02 -4.83
C VAL A 287 -14.35 -9.92 -5.07
N TYR A 288 -13.73 -9.50 -4.01
CA TYR A 288 -12.75 -8.42 -3.99
C TYR A 288 -11.33 -8.99 -4.08
N TRP A 289 -10.46 -8.34 -4.81
CA TRP A 289 -9.04 -8.68 -4.83
C TRP A 289 -8.16 -7.43 -4.83
N CYS A 290 -7.38 -7.28 -3.76
CA CYS A 290 -6.25 -6.38 -3.68
C CYS A 290 -4.98 -7.17 -3.98
N THR A 291 -4.11 -6.68 -4.87
CA THR A 291 -2.90 -7.41 -5.27
C THR A 291 -1.65 -7.00 -4.48
N ALA A 292 -1.81 -6.26 -3.40
CA ALA A 292 -0.70 -5.86 -2.56
C ALA A 292 -0.17 -7.06 -1.76
N ASP A 293 1.15 -7.07 -1.50
CA ASP A 293 1.72 -8.03 -0.54
C ASP A 293 1.32 -7.66 0.88
N LEU A 294 1.00 -8.65 1.71
CA LEU A 294 0.53 -8.46 3.10
C LEU A 294 1.49 -7.67 3.99
N ALA A 295 2.77 -7.60 3.64
CA ALA A 295 3.73 -6.79 4.38
C ALA A 295 3.58 -5.27 4.16
N TRP A 296 2.80 -4.84 3.17
CA TRP A 296 2.57 -3.41 2.92
C TRP A 296 1.28 -2.93 3.59
N VAL A 297 1.27 -1.66 4.01
CA VAL A 297 0.10 -1.05 4.65
C VAL A 297 -1.16 -1.15 3.78
N THR A 298 -1.02 -1.15 2.47
CA THR A 298 -2.15 -1.32 1.53
C THR A 298 -2.92 -2.60 1.82
N ALA A 299 -2.23 -3.70 2.02
CA ALA A 299 -2.87 -4.96 2.34
C ALA A 299 -3.44 -4.98 3.76
N HIS A 300 -2.73 -4.41 4.75
CA HIS A 300 -3.31 -4.28 6.09
C HIS A 300 -4.67 -3.60 6.02
N THR A 301 -4.76 -2.48 5.33
CA THR A 301 -5.96 -1.64 5.25
C THR A 301 -7.02 -2.22 4.32
N TYR A 302 -6.63 -2.62 3.10
CA TYR A 302 -7.58 -2.98 2.04
C TYR A 302 -7.50 -4.43 1.55
N GLU A 303 -6.88 -5.31 2.33
CA GLU A 303 -6.91 -6.76 2.11
C GLU A 303 -7.28 -7.51 3.40
N VAL A 304 -6.97 -6.95 4.58
CA VAL A 304 -7.31 -7.56 5.85
C VAL A 304 -8.41 -6.78 6.56
N TYR A 305 -8.11 -5.62 7.15
CA TYR A 305 -9.02 -4.97 8.09
C TYR A 305 -10.25 -4.35 7.43
N GLY A 306 -10.10 -3.66 6.31
CA GLY A 306 -11.21 -3.02 5.60
C GLY A 306 -12.23 -4.02 5.06
N PRO A 307 -11.85 -4.92 4.17
CA PRO A 307 -12.77 -5.90 3.59
C PRO A 307 -13.35 -6.85 4.62
N LEU A 308 -12.54 -7.44 5.52
CA LEU A 308 -13.04 -8.37 6.53
C LEU A 308 -13.98 -7.70 7.51
N SER A 309 -13.74 -6.43 7.91
CA SER A 309 -14.70 -5.71 8.74
C SER A 309 -16.04 -5.45 8.05
N ASN A 310 -16.09 -5.53 6.73
CA ASN A 310 -17.32 -5.40 5.93
C ASN A 310 -17.92 -6.74 5.50
N GLY A 311 -17.36 -7.88 5.91
CA GLY A 311 -17.87 -9.21 5.57
C GLY A 311 -17.67 -9.61 4.10
N VAL A 312 -16.65 -9.07 3.44
CA VAL A 312 -16.40 -9.24 2.00
C VAL A 312 -15.67 -10.55 1.73
N THR A 313 -16.02 -11.22 0.64
CA THR A 313 -15.24 -12.34 0.08
C THR A 313 -14.06 -11.80 -0.69
N GLN A 314 -12.86 -12.34 -0.46
CA GLN A 314 -11.62 -11.86 -1.07
C GLN A 314 -10.82 -12.97 -1.71
N VAL A 315 -9.99 -12.59 -2.68
CA VAL A 315 -8.87 -13.39 -3.19
C VAL A 315 -7.58 -12.88 -2.56
N ILE A 316 -6.72 -13.77 -2.12
CA ILE A 316 -5.33 -13.51 -1.77
C ILE A 316 -4.42 -14.46 -2.55
N TYR A 317 -3.31 -13.97 -3.09
CA TYR A 317 -2.46 -14.71 -4.00
C TYR A 317 -0.99 -14.65 -3.60
N GLU A 318 -0.37 -15.84 -3.37
CA GLU A 318 1.07 -15.98 -3.21
C GLU A 318 1.69 -16.23 -4.57
N GLY A 319 2.30 -15.23 -5.19
CA GLY A 319 2.98 -15.40 -6.47
C GLY A 319 3.22 -14.12 -7.23
N THR A 320 3.68 -14.26 -8.46
CA THR A 320 3.92 -13.15 -9.37
C THR A 320 2.92 -13.17 -10.53
N PRO A 321 2.63 -12.00 -11.17
CA PRO A 321 1.59 -11.91 -12.19
C PRO A 321 1.97 -12.60 -13.51
N ASP A 322 3.24 -13.01 -13.65
CA ASP A 322 3.86 -13.58 -14.84
C ASP A 322 4.26 -15.06 -14.70
N THR A 323 3.82 -15.71 -13.60
CA THR A 323 4.18 -17.11 -13.35
C THR A 323 2.93 -17.99 -13.26
N PRO A 324 2.82 -19.11 -14.03
CA PRO A 324 3.83 -19.67 -14.94
C PRO A 324 4.01 -18.89 -16.25
N GLU A 325 3.07 -18.02 -16.61
CA GLU A 325 3.11 -17.20 -17.82
C GLU A 325 2.40 -15.86 -17.62
N PRO A 326 2.66 -14.83 -18.44
CA PRO A 326 1.92 -13.56 -18.42
C PRO A 326 0.42 -13.78 -18.52
N GLY A 327 -0.35 -13.11 -17.65
CA GLY A 327 -1.81 -13.25 -17.59
C GLY A 327 -2.34 -13.98 -16.36
N ARG A 328 -1.46 -14.44 -15.45
CA ARG A 328 -1.87 -15.16 -14.22
C ARG A 328 -2.93 -14.42 -13.41
N HIS A 329 -2.83 -13.10 -13.31
CA HIS A 329 -3.85 -12.32 -12.61
C HIS A 329 -5.21 -12.34 -13.31
N PHE A 330 -5.24 -12.32 -14.64
CA PHE A 330 -6.49 -12.39 -15.39
C PHE A 330 -7.14 -13.78 -15.28
N GLU A 331 -6.33 -14.83 -15.25
CA GLU A 331 -6.79 -16.20 -14.97
C GLU A 331 -7.45 -16.31 -13.58
N ILE A 332 -6.87 -15.67 -12.57
CA ILE A 332 -7.41 -15.63 -11.20
C ILE A 332 -8.73 -14.84 -11.16
N ILE A 333 -8.79 -13.69 -11.85
CA ILE A 333 -10.03 -12.90 -11.98
C ILE A 333 -11.14 -13.76 -12.58
N GLU A 334 -10.89 -14.42 -13.70
CA GLU A 334 -11.86 -15.30 -14.36
C GLU A 334 -12.28 -16.46 -13.45
N ARG A 335 -11.33 -17.13 -12.80
CA ARG A 335 -11.56 -18.30 -11.96
C ARG A 335 -12.46 -18.03 -10.79
N TYR A 336 -12.23 -16.94 -10.08
CA TYR A 336 -12.98 -16.59 -8.87
C TYR A 336 -14.13 -15.62 -9.13
N GLY A 337 -14.32 -15.18 -10.37
CA GLY A 337 -15.31 -14.18 -10.70
C GLY A 337 -15.10 -12.86 -9.97
N VAL A 338 -13.85 -12.39 -9.91
CA VAL A 338 -13.50 -11.15 -9.20
C VAL A 338 -14.31 -9.97 -9.74
N THR A 339 -14.98 -9.25 -8.86
CA THR A 339 -15.85 -8.12 -9.21
C THR A 339 -15.19 -6.77 -8.97
N VAL A 340 -14.29 -6.70 -7.99
CA VAL A 340 -13.53 -5.50 -7.65
C VAL A 340 -12.04 -5.84 -7.64
N TYR A 341 -11.27 -5.14 -8.48
CA TYR A 341 -9.84 -5.39 -8.65
C TYR A 341 -9.01 -4.15 -8.33
N TYR A 342 -8.23 -4.20 -7.24
CA TYR A 342 -7.43 -3.10 -6.72
C TYR A 342 -5.94 -3.41 -6.84
N THR A 343 -5.21 -2.62 -7.63
CA THR A 343 -3.83 -2.93 -7.99
C THR A 343 -2.96 -1.69 -8.12
N ALA A 344 -1.65 -1.87 -8.35
CA ALA A 344 -0.71 -0.77 -8.50
C ALA A 344 -0.52 -0.36 -9.96
N PRO A 345 -0.28 0.93 -10.27
CA PRO A 345 0.04 1.42 -11.61
C PRO A 345 1.21 0.69 -12.27
N THR A 346 2.20 0.26 -11.51
CA THR A 346 3.31 -0.56 -12.01
C THR A 346 2.82 -1.88 -12.62
N LEU A 347 1.84 -2.56 -12.01
CA LEU A 347 1.25 -3.76 -12.61
C LEU A 347 0.47 -3.43 -13.87
N VAL A 348 -0.28 -2.33 -13.90
CA VAL A 348 -0.98 -1.87 -15.10
C VAL A 348 0.00 -1.64 -16.25
N ARG A 349 1.12 -0.96 -16.00
CA ARG A 349 2.18 -0.77 -17.02
C ARG A 349 2.81 -2.10 -17.47
N THR A 350 2.95 -3.04 -16.58
CA THR A 350 3.41 -4.40 -16.91
C THR A 350 2.42 -5.10 -17.85
N TYR A 351 1.13 -4.99 -17.60
CA TYR A 351 0.09 -5.54 -18.49
C TYR A 351 0.08 -4.85 -19.85
N MET A 352 0.25 -3.53 -19.91
CA MET A 352 0.39 -2.79 -21.17
C MET A 352 1.57 -3.32 -21.99
N LYS A 353 2.70 -3.61 -21.34
CA LYS A 353 3.89 -4.19 -21.99
C LYS A 353 3.64 -5.60 -22.54
N TRP A 354 2.78 -6.39 -21.92
CA TRP A 354 2.41 -7.72 -22.44
C TRP A 354 1.48 -7.65 -23.66
N GLY A 355 0.78 -6.52 -23.86
CA GLY A 355 -0.17 -6.33 -24.95
C GLY A 355 -1.61 -6.67 -24.57
N GLU A 356 -2.54 -6.19 -25.40
CA GLU A 356 -3.99 -6.35 -25.17
C GLU A 356 -4.48 -7.80 -25.38
N GLU A 357 -3.74 -8.59 -26.12
CA GLU A 357 -4.05 -9.99 -26.39
C GLU A 357 -3.95 -10.88 -25.14
N VAL A 358 -3.16 -10.48 -24.12
CA VAL A 358 -3.03 -11.26 -22.88
C VAL A 358 -4.32 -11.19 -22.07
N PRO A 359 -4.83 -10.02 -21.65
CA PRO A 359 -6.13 -9.96 -20.97
C PRO A 359 -7.30 -10.45 -21.84
N ALA A 360 -7.23 -10.29 -23.17
CA ALA A 360 -8.29 -10.73 -24.07
C ALA A 360 -8.49 -12.26 -24.13
N ARG A 361 -7.57 -13.05 -23.60
CA ARG A 361 -7.71 -14.53 -23.49
C ARG A 361 -8.61 -14.96 -22.33
N HIS A 362 -8.99 -14.04 -21.45
CA HIS A 362 -9.70 -14.30 -20.21
C HIS A 362 -11.05 -13.59 -20.16
N ASP A 363 -12.02 -14.19 -19.47
CA ASP A 363 -13.30 -13.55 -19.21
C ASP A 363 -13.19 -12.59 -18.01
N LEU A 364 -13.15 -11.31 -18.31
CA LEU A 364 -13.11 -10.23 -17.31
C LEU A 364 -14.50 -9.56 -17.11
N SER A 365 -15.55 -10.19 -17.58
CA SER A 365 -16.91 -9.62 -17.54
C SER A 365 -17.47 -9.48 -16.12
N SER A 366 -16.94 -10.25 -15.16
CA SER A 366 -17.29 -10.15 -13.73
C SER A 366 -16.86 -8.83 -13.10
N LEU A 367 -15.79 -8.19 -13.62
CA LEU A 367 -15.32 -6.92 -13.08
C LEU A 367 -16.37 -5.83 -13.19
N ARG A 368 -16.68 -5.14 -12.10
CA ARG A 368 -17.57 -3.98 -12.02
C ARG A 368 -16.87 -2.71 -11.56
N LEU A 369 -15.73 -2.83 -10.85
CA LEU A 369 -14.95 -1.72 -10.34
C LEU A 369 -13.46 -2.07 -10.36
N LEU A 370 -12.63 -1.07 -10.73
CA LEU A 370 -11.18 -1.14 -10.66
C LEU A 370 -10.65 -0.14 -9.64
N GLY A 371 -9.46 -0.38 -9.13
CA GLY A 371 -8.79 0.56 -8.25
C GLY A 371 -7.29 0.64 -8.50
N SER A 372 -6.70 1.78 -8.12
CA SER A 372 -5.27 2.07 -8.26
C SER A 372 -4.70 2.61 -6.95
N VAL A 373 -3.48 2.16 -6.59
CA VAL A 373 -2.84 2.49 -5.32
C VAL A 373 -1.31 2.44 -5.39
N GLY A 374 -0.67 3.18 -4.46
CA GLY A 374 0.75 3.08 -4.15
C GLY A 374 1.64 4.07 -4.86
N GLU A 375 1.25 4.54 -6.02
CA GLU A 375 1.89 5.61 -6.78
C GLU A 375 0.84 6.32 -7.66
N ALA A 376 1.14 7.50 -8.15
CA ALA A 376 0.25 8.16 -9.10
C ALA A 376 0.20 7.35 -10.42
N ILE A 377 -1.01 7.14 -10.94
CA ILE A 377 -1.19 6.51 -12.23
C ILE A 377 -1.18 7.57 -13.34
N ASN A 378 -0.36 7.37 -14.35
CA ASN A 378 -0.38 8.31 -15.48
C ASN A 378 -1.68 8.17 -16.30
N PRO A 379 -2.12 9.24 -17.00
CA PRO A 379 -3.39 9.22 -17.74
C PRO A 379 -3.48 8.12 -18.79
N GLU A 380 -2.38 7.75 -19.44
CA GLU A 380 -2.35 6.71 -20.48
C GLU A 380 -2.59 5.31 -19.88
N ALA A 381 -1.87 4.97 -18.80
CA ALA A 381 -2.07 3.71 -18.08
C ALA A 381 -3.50 3.65 -17.50
N TRP A 382 -4.03 4.77 -16.98
CA TRP A 382 -5.39 4.86 -16.49
C TRP A 382 -6.41 4.56 -17.60
N ARG A 383 -6.28 5.19 -18.79
CA ARG A 383 -7.18 4.96 -19.92
C ARG A 383 -7.08 3.54 -20.46
N TRP A 384 -5.87 2.99 -20.53
CA TRP A 384 -5.65 1.61 -20.92
C TRP A 384 -6.34 0.65 -19.95
N PHE A 385 -6.13 0.84 -18.65
CA PHE A 385 -6.72 0.02 -17.59
C PHE A 385 -8.25 0.06 -17.64
N HIS A 386 -8.82 1.26 -17.79
CA HIS A 386 -10.26 1.47 -17.96
C HIS A 386 -10.81 0.74 -19.20
N ARG A 387 -10.16 0.89 -20.34
CA ARG A 387 -10.63 0.35 -21.61
C ARG A 387 -10.40 -1.15 -21.71
N VAL A 388 -9.20 -1.63 -21.43
CA VAL A 388 -8.78 -3.01 -21.73
C VAL A 388 -9.23 -3.95 -20.60
N VAL A 389 -8.88 -3.65 -19.35
CA VAL A 389 -9.24 -4.50 -18.21
C VAL A 389 -10.68 -4.24 -17.77
N GLY A 390 -11.07 -2.98 -17.66
CA GLY A 390 -12.42 -2.57 -17.25
C GLY A 390 -13.49 -2.63 -18.34
N GLY A 391 -13.12 -2.94 -19.59
CA GLY A 391 -14.05 -3.01 -20.73
C GLY A 391 -14.78 -1.70 -21.01
N GLY A 392 -14.23 -0.55 -20.59
CA GLY A 392 -14.83 0.77 -20.70
C GLY A 392 -16.06 1.02 -19.81
N ARG A 393 -16.42 0.06 -18.94
CA ARG A 393 -17.61 0.12 -18.08
C ARG A 393 -17.31 0.28 -16.58
N CYS A 394 -16.14 -0.18 -16.14
CA CYS A 394 -15.77 -0.17 -14.74
C CYS A 394 -15.22 1.21 -14.34
N PRO A 395 -15.79 1.91 -13.34
CA PRO A 395 -15.13 3.06 -12.76
C PRO A 395 -13.79 2.67 -12.16
N ILE A 396 -12.83 3.62 -12.15
CA ILE A 396 -11.54 3.44 -11.51
C ILE A 396 -11.48 4.31 -10.26
N VAL A 397 -11.26 3.69 -9.11
CA VAL A 397 -10.99 4.35 -7.83
C VAL A 397 -9.48 4.50 -7.68
N ASP A 398 -8.95 5.64 -8.09
CA ASP A 398 -7.55 5.99 -7.88
C ASP A 398 -7.41 6.64 -6.49
N THR A 399 -6.62 6.00 -5.63
CA THR A 399 -6.52 6.39 -4.22
C THR A 399 -5.17 7.05 -3.92
N TRP A 400 -5.20 8.19 -3.25
CA TRP A 400 -4.00 8.75 -2.62
C TRP A 400 -4.08 8.64 -1.10
N TRP A 401 -3.06 8.05 -0.53
CA TRP A 401 -2.82 7.92 0.90
C TRP A 401 -1.41 7.39 1.18
N GLN A 402 -1.05 7.29 2.45
CA GLN A 402 0.30 6.92 2.88
C GLN A 402 0.23 5.93 4.04
N SER A 403 1.36 5.30 4.37
CA SER A 403 1.46 4.47 5.59
C SER A 403 1.11 5.27 6.83
N GLU A 404 1.50 6.53 6.86
CA GLU A 404 1.24 7.50 7.92
C GLU A 404 -0.25 7.85 8.04
N THR A 405 -0.98 7.89 6.95
CA THR A 405 -2.41 8.20 6.98
C THR A 405 -3.27 7.00 7.37
N GLY A 406 -2.76 5.79 7.20
CA GLY A 406 -3.42 4.54 7.57
C GLY A 406 -4.53 4.10 6.62
N ALA A 407 -5.27 5.03 6.02
CA ALA A 407 -6.32 4.77 5.05
C ALA A 407 -6.39 5.88 3.99
N ALA A 408 -7.21 5.70 2.96
CA ALA A 408 -7.38 6.65 1.87
C ALA A 408 -7.82 8.04 2.36
N ILE A 409 -7.20 9.05 1.78
CA ILE A 409 -7.49 10.46 2.02
C ILE A 409 -8.19 11.08 0.81
N CYS A 410 -7.61 10.89 -0.40
CA CYS A 410 -8.25 11.31 -1.65
C CYS A 410 -8.59 10.07 -2.47
N ALA A 411 -9.81 10.02 -2.94
CA ALA A 411 -10.31 8.99 -3.86
C ALA A 411 -11.67 9.42 -4.44
N PRO A 412 -12.06 8.96 -5.63
CA PRO A 412 -13.43 9.14 -6.09
C PRO A 412 -14.38 8.22 -5.30
N LEU A 413 -15.58 8.72 -5.02
CA LEU A 413 -16.72 7.88 -4.67
C LEU A 413 -17.36 7.40 -5.99
N PRO A 414 -17.35 6.09 -6.29
CA PRO A 414 -17.56 5.59 -7.65
C PRO A 414 -18.95 5.87 -8.23
N GLY A 415 -19.96 6.10 -7.37
CA GLY A 415 -21.30 6.47 -7.79
C GLY A 415 -21.56 7.99 -7.83
N VAL A 416 -20.60 8.81 -7.39
CA VAL A 416 -20.79 10.26 -7.15
C VAL A 416 -19.80 11.09 -7.96
N THR A 417 -18.52 10.75 -7.90
CA THR A 417 -17.44 11.58 -8.41
C THR A 417 -17.17 11.32 -9.88
N PRO A 418 -17.28 12.31 -10.80
CA PRO A 418 -16.77 12.17 -12.14
C PRO A 418 -15.27 11.89 -12.13
N LEU A 419 -14.82 10.90 -12.89
CA LEU A 419 -13.43 10.46 -12.89
C LEU A 419 -12.58 11.31 -13.82
N LYS A 420 -11.35 11.61 -13.40
CA LYS A 420 -10.36 12.32 -14.22
C LYS A 420 -9.10 11.47 -14.33
N PRO A 421 -8.73 11.00 -15.54
CA PRO A 421 -7.55 10.17 -15.71
C PRO A 421 -6.29 10.81 -15.13
N GLY A 422 -5.60 10.10 -14.23
CA GLY A 422 -4.38 10.55 -13.56
C GLY A 422 -4.60 11.42 -12.33
N SER A 423 -5.84 11.57 -11.86
CA SER A 423 -6.15 12.31 -10.63
C SER A 423 -6.76 11.40 -9.56
N ALA A 424 -6.30 11.55 -8.32
CA ALA A 424 -6.94 10.95 -7.15
C ALA A 424 -8.25 11.66 -6.74
N THR A 425 -8.71 12.59 -7.57
CA THR A 425 -9.94 13.36 -7.49
C THR A 425 -10.02 14.27 -6.26
N HIS A 426 -10.89 14.00 -5.31
CA HIS A 426 -11.17 14.87 -4.18
C HIS A 426 -10.82 14.19 -2.84
N PRO A 427 -10.56 14.96 -1.77
CA PRO A 427 -10.57 14.38 -0.44
C PRO A 427 -11.93 13.74 -0.16
N LEU A 428 -11.90 12.57 0.51
CA LEU A 428 -13.12 11.87 0.90
C LEU A 428 -13.91 12.65 1.96
N PRO A 429 -15.21 12.43 2.11
CA PRO A 429 -16.02 13.07 3.15
C PRO A 429 -15.37 12.97 4.54
N GLY A 430 -15.36 14.06 5.28
CA GLY A 430 -14.72 14.18 6.60
C GLY A 430 -13.20 14.39 6.58
N LEU A 431 -12.58 14.43 5.40
CA LEU A 431 -11.15 14.65 5.18
C LEU A 431 -10.93 15.96 4.43
N SER A 432 -9.74 16.54 4.58
CA SER A 432 -9.39 17.79 3.91
C SER A 432 -7.92 17.84 3.56
N VAL A 433 -7.60 18.30 2.37
CA VAL A 433 -6.24 18.55 1.91
C VAL A 433 -6.13 19.93 1.29
N ARG A 434 -4.92 20.49 1.31
CA ARG A 434 -4.57 21.72 0.59
C ARG A 434 -3.27 21.54 -0.18
N VAL A 435 -3.14 22.29 -1.25
CA VAL A 435 -1.85 22.51 -1.92
C VAL A 435 -1.35 23.90 -1.55
N VAL A 436 -0.16 23.97 -0.97
CA VAL A 436 0.38 25.20 -0.40
C VAL A 436 1.80 25.45 -0.85
N ASP A 437 2.23 26.71 -0.85
CA ASP A 437 3.64 27.07 -1.06
C ASP A 437 4.48 26.75 0.20
N GLN A 438 5.78 27.01 0.13
CA GLN A 438 6.72 26.78 1.24
C GLN A 438 6.42 27.65 2.48
N ARG A 439 5.58 28.67 2.36
CA ARG A 439 5.17 29.58 3.45
C ARG A 439 3.78 29.24 4.01
N GLY A 440 3.16 28.17 3.51
CA GLY A 440 1.82 27.75 3.91
C GLY A 440 0.67 28.55 3.28
N ARG A 441 0.94 29.34 2.22
CA ARG A 441 -0.14 30.01 1.47
C ARG A 441 -0.72 29.04 0.46
N THR A 442 -2.04 28.95 0.41
CA THR A 442 -2.74 28.13 -0.59
C THR A 442 -2.35 28.59 -2.00
N CYS A 443 -1.94 27.65 -2.84
CA CYS A 443 -1.63 27.85 -4.25
C CYS A 443 -2.91 28.16 -5.05
N ASP A 444 -2.78 28.94 -6.11
CA ASP A 444 -3.88 29.16 -7.05
C ASP A 444 -4.18 27.87 -7.84
N ALA A 445 -5.38 27.78 -8.40
CA ALA A 445 -5.77 26.63 -9.24
C ALA A 445 -4.81 26.45 -10.42
N GLY A 446 -4.31 25.23 -10.60
CA GLY A 446 -3.29 24.90 -11.59
C GLY A 446 -1.84 25.16 -11.15
N GLU A 447 -1.63 25.81 -10.00
CA GLU A 447 -0.29 26.01 -9.44
C GLU A 447 0.15 24.80 -8.61
N GLY A 448 1.39 24.32 -8.83
CA GLY A 448 1.97 23.20 -8.09
C GLY A 448 2.52 23.63 -6.73
N GLY A 449 2.30 22.80 -5.72
CA GLY A 449 2.75 23.07 -4.36
C GLY A 449 2.94 21.80 -3.52
N LEU A 450 3.07 22.02 -2.22
CA LEU A 450 3.18 20.97 -1.20
C LEU A 450 1.78 20.50 -0.81
N LEU A 451 1.55 19.20 -0.85
CA LEU A 451 0.32 18.61 -0.36
C LEU A 451 0.36 18.53 1.17
N VAL A 452 -0.63 19.12 1.83
CA VAL A 452 -0.82 19.05 3.28
C VAL A 452 -2.22 18.54 3.59
N ILE A 453 -2.36 17.83 4.73
CA ILE A 453 -3.66 17.50 5.31
C ILE A 453 -3.88 18.51 6.43
N ASP A 454 -4.93 19.30 6.32
CA ASP A 454 -5.20 20.45 7.19
C ASP A 454 -6.26 20.18 8.25
N ARG A 455 -6.74 18.93 8.34
CA ARG A 455 -7.71 18.47 9.33
C ARG A 455 -7.31 17.09 9.87
N PRO A 456 -7.41 16.84 11.18
CA PRO A 456 -7.15 15.53 11.76
C PRO A 456 -8.09 14.45 11.21
N TRP A 457 -7.61 13.21 11.17
CA TRP A 457 -8.37 12.06 10.67
C TRP A 457 -8.18 10.82 11.57
N PRO A 458 -9.19 9.93 11.66
CA PRO A 458 -9.16 8.85 12.66
C PRO A 458 -8.02 7.83 12.49
N SER A 459 -7.64 7.48 11.26
CA SER A 459 -6.63 6.46 10.97
C SER A 459 -5.19 6.96 10.98
N MET A 460 -4.94 8.22 11.34
CA MET A 460 -3.59 8.80 11.44
C MET A 460 -2.70 7.94 12.35
N ALA A 461 -1.48 7.65 11.90
CA ALA A 461 -0.47 7.07 12.77
C ALA A 461 -0.26 7.94 14.01
N ARG A 462 -0.14 7.33 15.16
CA ARG A 462 -0.05 8.08 16.43
C ARG A 462 1.34 8.58 16.73
N THR A 463 2.35 7.84 16.28
CA THR A 463 3.76 8.19 16.54
C THR A 463 4.71 7.32 15.70
N VAL A 464 6.00 7.65 15.74
CA VAL A 464 7.08 6.73 15.42
C VAL A 464 7.42 5.96 16.70
N TRP A 465 7.47 4.64 16.62
CA TRP A 465 7.76 3.76 17.74
C TRP A 465 9.09 4.12 18.40
N GLY A 466 9.05 4.38 19.71
CA GLY A 466 10.24 4.76 20.48
C GLY A 466 10.80 6.17 20.20
N ASP A 467 10.24 6.92 19.22
CA ASP A 467 10.76 8.24 18.80
C ASP A 467 9.65 9.24 18.41
N PRO A 468 8.87 9.72 19.40
CA PRO A 468 7.78 10.67 19.13
C PRO A 468 8.27 12.00 18.51
N GLU A 469 9.49 12.42 18.85
CA GLU A 469 10.05 13.66 18.33
C GLU A 469 10.32 13.56 16.83
N ARG A 470 10.75 12.38 16.36
CA ARG A 470 10.91 12.13 14.93
C ARG A 470 9.58 12.18 14.18
N PHE A 471 8.48 11.79 14.81
CA PHE A 471 7.14 11.94 14.23
C PHE A 471 6.78 13.42 14.05
N ARG A 472 6.93 14.23 15.10
CA ARG A 472 6.65 15.67 15.06
C ARG A 472 7.53 16.39 14.03
N SER A 473 8.84 16.16 14.09
CA SER A 473 9.80 16.84 13.21
C SER A 473 9.63 16.46 11.73
N SER A 474 9.30 15.19 11.44
CA SER A 474 9.15 14.72 10.06
C SER A 474 7.88 15.25 9.37
N TYR A 475 6.77 15.38 10.12
CA TYR A 475 5.46 15.56 9.50
C TYR A 475 4.76 16.86 9.87
N PHE A 476 5.18 17.56 10.95
CA PHE A 476 4.46 18.73 11.45
C PHE A 476 5.33 19.97 11.63
N ALA A 477 6.66 19.85 11.62
CA ALA A 477 7.54 20.99 11.93
C ALA A 477 7.40 22.14 10.93
N ASP A 478 7.25 21.86 9.64
CA ASP A 478 7.21 22.89 8.59
C ASP A 478 5.95 23.78 8.66
N PHE A 479 4.85 23.22 9.22
CA PHE A 479 3.55 23.89 9.35
C PHE A 479 3.00 23.81 10.77
N ALA A 480 3.89 23.90 11.77
CA ALA A 480 3.53 23.76 13.19
C ALA A 480 2.53 24.82 13.66
N GLU A 481 2.64 26.07 13.18
CA GLU A 481 1.72 27.16 13.52
C GLU A 481 0.30 26.91 12.99
N GLN A 482 0.19 26.26 11.83
CA GLN A 482 -1.09 25.92 11.20
C GLN A 482 -1.65 24.59 11.74
N GLY A 483 -0.81 23.75 12.32
CA GLY A 483 -1.18 22.42 12.75
C GLY A 483 -1.44 21.46 11.59
N TRP A 484 -0.74 21.61 10.46
CA TRP A 484 -0.94 20.78 9.27
C TRP A 484 0.07 19.64 9.16
N TYR A 485 -0.42 18.50 8.69
CA TYR A 485 0.41 17.36 8.32
C TYR A 485 1.01 17.57 6.93
N LYS A 486 2.33 17.50 6.82
CA LYS A 486 3.06 17.56 5.56
C LYS A 486 3.19 16.16 4.95
N ALA A 487 2.51 15.94 3.83
CA ALA A 487 2.53 14.64 3.14
C ALA A 487 3.90 14.30 2.51
N GLY A 488 4.70 15.30 2.18
CA GLY A 488 5.94 15.11 1.42
C GLY A 488 5.71 14.79 -0.05
N ASP A 489 4.49 14.95 -0.53
CA ASP A 489 4.11 14.86 -1.94
C ASP A 489 3.84 16.25 -2.51
N GLY A 490 4.20 16.43 -3.79
CA GLY A 490 3.79 17.57 -4.59
C GLY A 490 2.44 17.29 -5.25
N ALA A 491 1.61 18.32 -5.36
CA ALA A 491 0.32 18.19 -6.02
C ALA A 491 -0.11 19.50 -6.69
N VAL A 492 -1.12 19.39 -7.55
CA VAL A 492 -1.87 20.50 -8.14
C VAL A 492 -3.35 20.27 -7.85
N VAL A 493 -4.07 21.35 -7.55
CA VAL A 493 -5.54 21.36 -7.54
C VAL A 493 -6.00 22.22 -8.71
N ASP A 494 -6.89 21.70 -9.53
CA ASP A 494 -7.43 22.46 -10.66
C ASP A 494 -8.67 23.30 -10.27
N ASP A 495 -9.22 24.04 -11.25
CA ASP A 495 -10.42 24.91 -11.06
C ASP A 495 -11.68 24.13 -10.63
N GLU A 496 -11.72 22.81 -10.87
CA GLU A 496 -12.82 21.93 -10.47
C GLU A 496 -12.55 21.22 -9.14
N GLY A 497 -11.39 21.49 -8.51
CA GLY A 497 -10.98 20.92 -7.21
C GLY A 497 -10.34 19.54 -7.29
N TYR A 498 -9.99 19.06 -8.47
CA TYR A 498 -9.32 17.76 -8.64
C TYR A 498 -7.86 17.81 -8.22
N VAL A 499 -7.49 16.92 -7.30
CA VAL A 499 -6.11 16.75 -6.81
C VAL A 499 -5.35 15.82 -7.76
N THR A 500 -4.29 16.32 -8.35
CA THR A 500 -3.37 15.55 -9.19
C THR A 500 -1.98 15.53 -8.55
N LEU A 501 -1.46 14.32 -8.28
CA LEU A 501 -0.16 14.13 -7.65
C LEU A 501 0.96 14.36 -8.66
N GLN A 502 1.98 15.13 -8.27
CA GLN A 502 3.19 15.39 -9.07
C GLN A 502 4.39 14.51 -8.64
N GLY A 503 4.22 13.70 -7.61
CA GLY A 503 5.26 12.84 -7.03
C GLY A 503 5.77 13.35 -5.68
N ARG A 504 6.81 12.68 -5.18
CA ARG A 504 7.48 13.10 -3.95
C ARG A 504 8.14 14.46 -4.15
N ILE A 505 8.12 15.30 -3.11
CA ILE A 505 8.78 16.62 -3.15
C ILE A 505 10.28 16.44 -3.41
N ASP A 506 10.87 15.36 -2.89
CA ASP A 506 12.28 15.03 -3.12
C ASP A 506 12.57 14.63 -4.58
N ASP A 507 11.54 14.22 -5.33
CA ASP A 507 11.59 13.86 -6.75
C ASP A 507 11.20 15.03 -7.68
N VAL A 508 10.79 16.19 -7.14
CA VAL A 508 10.50 17.40 -7.92
C VAL A 508 11.82 18.11 -8.25
N MET A 509 12.05 18.29 -9.54
CA MET A 509 13.27 18.93 -10.06
C MET A 509 13.09 20.44 -10.16
N ASN A 510 14.15 21.19 -9.88
CA ASN A 510 14.21 22.62 -10.11
C ASN A 510 15.15 22.93 -11.28
N VAL A 511 14.57 23.08 -12.46
CA VAL A 511 15.32 23.33 -13.71
C VAL A 511 15.13 24.79 -14.09
N SER A 512 16.21 25.57 -14.03
CA SER A 512 16.18 27.02 -14.35
C SER A 512 15.08 27.80 -13.62
N GLY A 513 14.79 27.45 -12.35
CA GLY A 513 13.75 28.08 -11.55
C GLY A 513 12.33 27.53 -11.77
N HIS A 514 12.15 26.60 -12.72
CA HIS A 514 10.88 25.91 -12.94
C HIS A 514 10.84 24.60 -12.17
N ARG A 515 9.71 24.34 -11.48
CA ARG A 515 9.48 23.09 -10.79
C ARG A 515 8.85 22.09 -11.75
N LEU A 516 9.55 20.99 -12.00
CA LEU A 516 9.09 19.90 -12.87
C LEU A 516 8.92 18.63 -12.05
N GLY A 517 7.74 18.04 -12.11
CA GLY A 517 7.46 16.77 -11.45
C GLY A 517 8.05 15.59 -12.25
N SER A 518 8.72 14.66 -11.58
CA SER A 518 9.24 13.44 -12.24
C SER A 518 8.11 12.66 -12.92
N ILE A 519 6.96 12.53 -12.30
CA ILE A 519 5.78 11.81 -12.82
C ILE A 519 5.25 12.45 -14.10
N GLU A 520 5.23 13.77 -14.19
CA GLU A 520 4.78 14.50 -15.38
C GLU A 520 5.69 14.20 -16.58
N LEU A 521 6.98 14.23 -16.36
CA LEU A 521 7.98 13.89 -17.39
C LEU A 521 7.94 12.41 -17.78
N GLU A 522 7.80 11.52 -16.81
CA GLU A 522 7.62 10.08 -17.04
C GLU A 522 6.35 9.80 -17.85
N SER A 523 5.25 10.48 -17.52
CA SER A 523 3.99 10.38 -18.28
C SER A 523 4.15 10.82 -19.72
N ALA A 524 4.84 11.93 -19.97
CA ALA A 524 5.14 12.40 -21.32
C ALA A 524 6.01 11.40 -22.09
N LEU A 525 7.01 10.79 -21.44
CA LEU A 525 7.81 9.76 -22.07
C LEU A 525 7.01 8.49 -22.40
N VAL A 526 6.18 8.02 -21.47
CA VAL A 526 5.36 6.81 -21.63
C VAL A 526 4.25 7.00 -22.66
N SER A 527 3.80 8.23 -22.97
CA SER A 527 2.87 8.50 -24.06
C SER A 527 3.48 8.22 -25.45
N HIS A 528 4.80 8.10 -25.56
CA HIS A 528 5.46 7.72 -26.80
C HIS A 528 5.31 6.20 -27.06
N PRO A 529 4.88 5.75 -28.26
CA PRO A 529 4.53 4.34 -28.54
C PRO A 529 5.65 3.33 -28.27
N ARG A 530 6.90 3.77 -28.34
CA ARG A 530 8.08 2.91 -28.13
C ARG A 530 8.57 2.85 -26.69
N VAL A 531 7.98 3.61 -25.78
CA VAL A 531 8.39 3.65 -24.38
C VAL A 531 7.52 2.69 -23.55
N ALA A 532 8.17 1.73 -22.89
CA ALA A 532 7.51 0.82 -21.96
C ALA A 532 7.43 1.42 -20.56
N GLU A 533 8.55 1.99 -20.08
CA GLU A 533 8.63 2.62 -18.75
C GLU A 533 9.69 3.72 -18.77
N ALA A 534 9.55 4.69 -17.87
CA ALA A 534 10.50 5.76 -17.67
C ALA A 534 10.70 6.04 -16.18
N GLY A 535 11.95 6.34 -15.80
CA GLY A 535 12.33 6.86 -14.50
C GLY A 535 13.13 8.15 -14.68
N VAL A 536 12.64 9.26 -14.13
CA VAL A 536 13.23 10.58 -14.35
C VAL A 536 13.79 11.16 -13.06
N VAL A 537 14.98 11.75 -13.14
CA VAL A 537 15.66 12.39 -12.01
C VAL A 537 16.26 13.73 -12.39
N GLY A 538 16.40 14.62 -11.41
CA GLY A 538 17.09 15.91 -11.53
C GLY A 538 18.57 15.79 -11.21
N ALA A 539 19.40 15.51 -12.21
CA ALA A 539 20.84 15.46 -12.02
C ALA A 539 21.42 16.86 -11.75
N PRO A 540 22.45 16.99 -10.88
CA PRO A 540 23.12 18.27 -10.69
C PRO A 540 23.61 18.89 -11.99
N ASP A 541 23.39 20.18 -12.19
CA ASP A 541 23.81 20.92 -13.36
C ASP A 541 24.28 22.32 -12.97
N PRO A 542 25.51 22.73 -13.33
CA PRO A 542 26.08 24.01 -12.91
C PRO A 542 25.39 25.24 -13.52
N THR A 543 24.63 25.06 -14.60
CA THR A 543 23.95 26.17 -15.31
C THR A 543 22.52 26.33 -14.90
N THR A 544 21.79 25.21 -14.76
CA THR A 544 20.34 25.18 -14.50
C THR A 544 19.99 24.79 -13.08
N GLY A 545 21.00 24.52 -12.22
CA GLY A 545 20.84 23.95 -10.89
C GLY A 545 20.62 22.44 -10.95
N GLN A 546 19.59 22.02 -11.65
CA GLN A 546 19.33 20.63 -12.00
C GLN A 546 18.99 20.52 -13.49
N ALA A 547 19.32 19.38 -14.09
CA ALA A 547 18.93 19.03 -15.45
C ALA A 547 18.17 17.69 -15.44
N VAL A 548 17.17 17.59 -16.28
CA VAL A 548 16.36 16.38 -16.43
C VAL A 548 17.19 15.28 -17.08
N VAL A 549 17.35 14.15 -16.40
CA VAL A 549 17.89 12.91 -16.95
C VAL A 549 16.83 11.82 -16.87
N ALA A 550 16.52 11.21 -18.00
CA ALA A 550 15.51 10.17 -18.13
C ALA A 550 16.16 8.81 -18.43
N PHE A 551 15.81 7.80 -17.63
CA PHE A 551 16.13 6.39 -17.90
C PHE A 551 14.89 5.73 -18.47
N VAL A 552 15.00 5.11 -19.65
CA VAL A 552 13.84 4.64 -20.41
C VAL A 552 14.03 3.20 -20.84
N THR A 553 13.02 2.36 -20.59
CA THR A 553 12.90 1.03 -21.21
C THR A 553 11.99 1.10 -22.43
N VAL A 554 12.35 0.39 -23.49
CA VAL A 554 11.64 0.45 -24.77
C VAL A 554 11.03 -0.90 -25.14
N THR A 555 9.96 -0.88 -25.93
CA THR A 555 9.21 -2.09 -26.35
C THR A 555 9.95 -2.93 -27.37
N ASP A 556 10.63 -2.26 -28.35
CA ASP A 556 11.20 -2.93 -29.54
C ASP A 556 12.73 -2.94 -29.55
N GLY A 557 13.35 -2.64 -28.39
CA GLY A 557 14.80 -2.49 -28.26
C GLY A 557 15.31 -1.12 -28.69
N PRO A 558 16.56 -0.80 -28.30
CA PRO A 558 17.18 0.48 -28.62
C PRO A 558 17.44 0.63 -30.12
N SER A 559 17.28 1.85 -30.65
CA SER A 559 17.64 2.20 -32.04
C SER A 559 18.34 3.56 -32.09
N ASP A 560 19.13 3.78 -33.13
CA ASP A 560 19.80 5.03 -33.33
C ASP A 560 18.79 6.19 -33.47
N GLY A 561 19.07 7.31 -32.81
CA GLY A 561 18.24 8.51 -32.85
C GLY A 561 17.03 8.51 -31.90
N LEU A 562 16.65 7.37 -31.31
CA LEU A 562 15.47 7.29 -30.42
C LEU A 562 15.58 8.21 -29.21
N ALA A 563 16.75 8.32 -28.61
CA ALA A 563 16.96 9.23 -27.47
C ALA A 563 16.64 10.69 -27.82
N ASP A 564 17.06 11.15 -29.00
CA ASP A 564 16.76 12.51 -29.47
C ASP A 564 15.28 12.68 -29.83
N GLU A 565 14.64 11.66 -30.41
CA GLU A 565 13.21 11.61 -30.66
C GLU A 565 12.42 11.77 -29.37
N LEU A 566 12.77 11.01 -28.32
CA LEU A 566 12.12 11.09 -27.00
C LEU A 566 12.32 12.46 -26.34
N ARG A 567 13.52 13.05 -26.45
CA ARG A 567 13.79 14.41 -25.98
C ARG A 567 12.90 15.44 -26.68
N ALA A 568 12.73 15.30 -27.97
CA ALA A 568 11.87 16.19 -28.77
C ALA A 568 10.38 15.98 -28.43
N HIS A 569 9.97 14.73 -28.20
CA HIS A 569 8.62 14.38 -27.79
C HIS A 569 8.25 15.04 -26.46
N VAL A 570 9.08 14.90 -25.42
CA VAL A 570 8.85 15.56 -24.13
C VAL A 570 8.76 17.08 -24.27
N ALA A 571 9.64 17.68 -25.10
CA ALA A 571 9.60 19.12 -25.33
C ALA A 571 8.32 19.57 -26.09
N ALA A 572 7.76 18.73 -26.93
CA ALA A 572 6.50 19.00 -27.62
C ALA A 572 5.29 18.91 -26.66
N GLU A 573 5.28 17.92 -25.77
CA GLU A 573 4.19 17.70 -24.82
C GLU A 573 4.18 18.71 -23.66
N LEU A 574 5.35 18.99 -23.07
CA LEU A 574 5.47 19.77 -21.83
C LEU A 574 6.18 21.12 -21.99
N GLY A 575 6.66 21.41 -23.18
CA GLY A 575 7.41 22.64 -23.47
C GLY A 575 8.94 22.48 -23.36
N PRO A 576 9.69 23.45 -23.91
CA PRO A 576 11.16 23.37 -24.03
C PRO A 576 11.90 23.25 -22.70
N VAL A 577 11.36 23.78 -21.61
CA VAL A 577 11.96 23.75 -20.27
C VAL A 577 12.01 22.32 -19.71
N ALA A 578 11.05 21.48 -20.10
CA ALA A 578 10.95 20.09 -19.68
C ALA A 578 11.81 19.13 -20.51
N ARG A 579 12.44 19.61 -21.59
CA ARG A 579 13.26 18.79 -22.47
C ARG A 579 14.40 18.11 -21.68
N PRO A 580 14.46 16.75 -21.65
CA PRO A 580 15.55 16.08 -20.98
C PRO A 580 16.92 16.48 -21.56
N ARG A 581 17.88 16.74 -20.68
CA ARG A 581 19.28 16.92 -21.09
C ARG A 581 19.78 15.62 -21.72
N GLU A 582 19.38 14.49 -21.11
CA GLU A 582 19.81 13.18 -21.53
C GLU A 582 18.68 12.17 -21.41
N VAL A 583 18.57 11.26 -22.38
CA VAL A 583 17.73 10.06 -22.33
C VAL A 583 18.65 8.84 -22.44
N VAL A 584 18.64 8.01 -21.40
CA VAL A 584 19.44 6.79 -21.29
C VAL A 584 18.53 5.59 -21.54
N LEU A 585 18.73 4.88 -22.62
CA LEU A 585 18.02 3.63 -22.90
C LEU A 585 18.62 2.50 -22.06
N VAL A 586 17.79 1.84 -21.26
CA VAL A 586 18.18 0.78 -20.32
C VAL A 586 17.32 -0.46 -20.51
N GLY A 587 17.85 -1.62 -20.16
CA GLY A 587 17.11 -2.88 -20.22
C GLY A 587 16.04 -2.97 -19.14
N GLU A 588 16.34 -2.51 -17.93
CA GLU A 588 15.42 -2.52 -16.78
C GLU A 588 15.72 -1.33 -15.85
N LEU A 589 14.66 -0.79 -15.23
CA LEU A 589 14.76 0.25 -14.21
C LEU A 589 14.98 -0.36 -12.83
N PRO A 590 15.75 0.27 -11.93
CA PRO A 590 15.88 -0.18 -10.55
C PRO A 590 14.53 -0.01 -9.83
N LYS A 591 13.98 -1.13 -9.37
CA LYS A 591 12.66 -1.17 -8.71
C LYS A 591 12.74 -1.84 -7.36
N THR A 592 11.88 -1.39 -6.46
CA THR A 592 11.55 -2.15 -5.27
C THR A 592 10.79 -3.42 -5.66
N ARG A 593 10.71 -4.37 -4.75
CA ARG A 593 9.93 -5.61 -4.95
C ARG A 593 8.43 -5.39 -5.08
N SER A 594 7.94 -4.23 -4.67
CA SER A 594 6.57 -3.77 -4.97
C SER A 594 6.44 -3.14 -6.37
N GLY A 595 7.53 -3.09 -7.16
CA GLY A 595 7.55 -2.52 -8.50
C GLY A 595 7.81 -1.01 -8.57
N LYS A 596 7.93 -0.33 -7.44
CA LYS A 596 8.19 1.12 -7.41
C LYS A 596 9.61 1.44 -7.88
N ILE A 597 9.74 2.38 -8.81
CA ILE A 597 11.05 2.84 -9.31
C ILE A 597 11.84 3.52 -8.18
N MET A 598 13.08 3.09 -8.01
CA MET A 598 14.00 3.62 -7.00
C MET A 598 14.79 4.82 -7.56
N ARG A 599 14.11 5.96 -7.71
CA ARG A 599 14.71 7.19 -8.30
C ARG A 599 15.96 7.64 -7.56
N ARG A 600 16.03 7.42 -6.25
CA ARG A 600 17.22 7.72 -5.45
C ARG A 600 18.48 7.03 -6.02
N LEU A 601 18.37 5.75 -6.40
CA LEU A 601 19.50 5.03 -7.02
C LEU A 601 19.86 5.58 -8.40
N LEU A 602 18.88 6.03 -9.19
CA LEU A 602 19.13 6.72 -10.45
C LEU A 602 19.84 8.05 -10.22
N LEU A 603 19.45 8.79 -9.17
CA LEU A 603 20.09 10.03 -8.78
C LEU A 603 21.52 9.79 -8.31
N ASP A 604 21.78 8.78 -7.48
CA ASP A 604 23.13 8.39 -7.05
C ASP A 604 24.04 8.11 -8.27
N VAL A 605 23.50 7.37 -9.25
CA VAL A 605 24.23 7.06 -10.51
C VAL A 605 24.55 8.34 -11.28
N THR A 606 23.59 9.26 -11.45
CA THR A 606 23.80 10.52 -12.20
C THR A 606 24.74 11.49 -11.49
N ALA A 607 24.79 11.43 -10.15
CA ALA A 607 25.69 12.26 -9.34
C ALA A 607 27.09 11.63 -9.15
N GLY A 608 27.30 10.39 -9.63
CA GLY A 608 28.55 9.66 -9.43
C GLY A 608 28.78 9.17 -8.00
N ASN A 609 27.73 9.15 -7.19
CA ASN A 609 27.79 8.67 -5.79
C ASN A 609 27.82 7.13 -5.72
N GLU A 610 28.31 6.61 -4.60
CA GLU A 610 28.09 5.21 -4.25
C GLU A 610 26.59 5.00 -3.97
N PRO A 611 25.99 3.93 -4.52
CA PRO A 611 24.58 3.65 -4.29
C PRO A 611 24.29 3.51 -2.79
N GLY A 612 23.26 4.19 -2.31
CA GLY A 612 22.78 4.01 -0.94
C GLY A 612 22.16 2.61 -0.71
N ASP A 613 21.22 2.50 0.23
CA ASP A 613 20.58 1.24 0.57
C ASP A 613 19.92 0.57 -0.64
N THR A 614 20.39 -0.63 -1.02
CA THR A 614 19.90 -1.46 -2.13
C THR A 614 19.10 -2.68 -1.66
N THR A 615 18.83 -2.82 -0.35
CA THR A 615 18.23 -4.02 0.25
C THR A 615 16.82 -4.34 -0.27
N SER A 616 16.10 -3.33 -0.76
CA SER A 616 14.76 -3.49 -1.34
C SER A 616 14.76 -3.70 -2.86
N LEU A 617 15.92 -3.71 -3.50
CA LEU A 617 16.07 -3.83 -4.96
C LEU A 617 15.71 -5.23 -5.44
N VAL A 618 14.93 -5.31 -6.52
CA VAL A 618 14.53 -6.60 -7.13
C VAL A 618 15.71 -7.30 -7.78
N ASP A 619 16.47 -6.56 -8.58
CA ASP A 619 17.62 -7.07 -9.34
C ASP A 619 18.84 -6.20 -9.13
N PRO A 620 19.71 -6.55 -8.17
CA PRO A 620 20.97 -5.85 -7.96
C PRO A 620 21.94 -5.96 -9.14
N ALA A 621 21.86 -7.04 -9.93
CA ALA A 621 22.77 -7.24 -11.08
C ALA A 621 22.38 -6.31 -12.24
N ALA A 622 21.09 -6.23 -12.59
CA ALA A 622 20.60 -5.28 -13.60
C ALA A 622 20.90 -3.82 -13.22
N PHE A 623 20.78 -3.49 -11.93
CA PHE A 623 21.17 -2.15 -11.46
C PHE A 623 22.67 -1.90 -11.58
N ALA A 624 23.53 -2.87 -11.27
CA ALA A 624 24.97 -2.74 -11.42
C ALA A 624 25.38 -2.53 -12.89
N GLU A 625 24.73 -3.23 -13.82
CA GLU A 625 24.92 -3.03 -15.26
C GLU A 625 24.50 -1.62 -15.71
N LEU A 626 23.35 -1.12 -15.26
CA LEU A 626 22.89 0.24 -15.52
C LEU A 626 23.91 1.28 -15.01
N ALA A 627 24.36 1.13 -13.77
CA ALA A 627 25.31 2.06 -13.15
C ALA A 627 26.67 2.04 -13.88
N ALA A 628 27.15 0.87 -14.26
CA ALA A 628 28.40 0.74 -15.05
C ALA A 628 28.24 1.35 -16.46
N GLY A 629 27.11 1.09 -17.13
CA GLY A 629 26.82 1.62 -18.46
C GLY A 629 26.70 3.16 -18.48
N TYR A 630 26.15 3.76 -17.43
CA TYR A 630 26.08 5.21 -17.31
C TYR A 630 27.45 5.85 -17.08
N ARG A 631 28.27 5.29 -16.17
CA ARG A 631 29.63 5.80 -15.89
C ARG A 631 30.59 5.76 -17.11
N VAL A 632 30.36 4.86 -18.06
CA VAL A 632 31.16 4.80 -19.30
C VAL A 632 30.76 5.91 -20.28
N ARG A 633 29.55 6.46 -20.18
CA ARG A 633 29.04 7.53 -21.06
C ARG A 633 29.33 8.95 -20.55
N SER A 634 29.47 9.08 -19.22
CA SER A 634 29.81 10.35 -18.56
C SER A 634 31.33 10.53 -18.43
#